data_04ea6ce9dbe1a26b6e2d658b393ae605
#
_entry.id   04ea6ce9dbe1a26b6e2d658b393ae605
#
_cell.length_a   1.000
_cell.length_b   1.000
_cell.length_c   1.000
_cell.angle_alpha   90.00
_cell.angle_beta   90.00
_cell.angle_gamma   90.00
#
_symmetry.space_group_name_H-M   'P 1'
#
loop_
_entity.id
_entity.type
_entity.pdbx_description
1 polymer ?
#
loop_
_entity_poly.entity_id
_entity_poly.type
_entity_poly.pdbx_seq_one_letter_code
_entity_poly.pdbx_strand_id
1 'polypeptide(L)'
;MNGLRRFRGPFSYGFPVMQEADIRFMPRGLFMLLRTVIFAAVAALLATQIPAMIQRADHPPEAMAAVEAPAKATPVSVTSGSVTLEADGRGHFNGTFRMNGKSVDGLVDTGASLVAINESTARKLGYSANGLDFRYTVNTANGGTEAAHVVLDRIEIGGVRVKDVDAFVLRDKALTGTLVGMSFLKKLKSFQVEGGNLKLIQ
;
A
#
# COMPACT_ATOMS: atom_id res chain seq x y z
N MET A 1 40.59 -46.89 55.55
CA MET A 1 39.60 -46.81 56.62
C MET A 1 38.57 -45.79 56.17
N ASN A 2 37.44 -46.31 55.80
CA ASN A 2 36.07 -45.94 56.16
C ASN A 2 35.67 -44.48 55.81
N GLY A 3 34.60 -44.21 55.18
CA GLY A 3 33.34 -44.93 55.06
C GLY A 3 32.40 -44.20 54.10
N LEU A 4 31.63 -45.02 53.47
CA LEU A 4 30.44 -44.73 52.70
C LEU A 4 29.39 -43.90 53.46
N ARG A 5 28.81 -42.89 52.86
CA ARG A 5 27.39 -42.62 53.12
C ARG A 5 26.67 -42.26 51.80
N ARG A 6 25.85 -43.19 51.36
CA ARG A 6 24.74 -43.01 50.40
C ARG A 6 23.72 -42.08 51.00
N PHE A 7 23.28 -41.08 50.26
CA PHE A 7 21.98 -40.46 50.47
C PHE A 7 21.09 -40.79 49.28
N ARG A 8 20.15 -41.68 49.54
CA ARG A 8 18.96 -41.93 48.72
C ARG A 8 17.93 -40.90 49.13
N GLY A 9 17.24 -40.26 48.19
CA GLY A 9 15.97 -39.63 48.42
C GLY A 9 15.31 -39.30 47.07
N PRO A 10 14.17 -39.93 46.75
CA PRO A 10 13.47 -39.67 45.50
C PRO A 10 12.49 -38.52 45.70
N PHE A 11 12.65 -37.45 44.96
CA PHE A 11 11.53 -36.51 44.75
C PHE A 11 11.03 -36.71 43.34
N SER A 12 10.00 -37.55 43.23
CA SER A 12 9.14 -37.69 42.10
C SER A 12 8.10 -36.58 42.16
N TYR A 13 8.27 -35.51 41.39
CA TYR A 13 7.18 -34.59 41.08
C TYR A 13 6.46 -35.17 39.87
N GLY A 14 5.37 -35.89 40.14
CA GLY A 14 4.40 -36.26 39.11
C GLY A 14 3.68 -35.02 38.64
N PHE A 15 3.97 -34.60 37.42
CA PHE A 15 3.08 -33.71 36.69
C PHE A 15 1.82 -34.52 36.33
N PRO A 16 0.62 -33.98 36.54
CA PRO A 16 -0.58 -34.63 36.04
C PRO A 16 -0.54 -34.55 34.50
N VAL A 17 -0.47 -35.72 33.89
CA VAL A 17 -0.72 -35.89 32.46
C VAL A 17 -2.15 -35.42 32.22
N MET A 18 -2.30 -34.29 31.56
CA MET A 18 -3.60 -33.87 31.02
C MET A 18 -4.03 -34.95 30.04
N GLN A 19 -5.06 -35.63 30.39
CA GLN A 19 -5.74 -36.64 29.60
C GLN A 19 -6.23 -35.95 28.34
N GLU A 20 -5.63 -36.31 27.20
CA GLU A 20 -6.12 -35.89 25.87
C GLU A 20 -7.59 -36.29 25.79
N ALA A 21 -8.46 -35.28 25.75
CA ALA A 21 -9.87 -35.47 25.51
C ALA A 21 -10.04 -36.18 24.17
N ASP A 22 -10.61 -37.33 24.20
CA ASP A 22 -10.93 -38.21 23.08
C ASP A 22 -11.88 -37.51 22.11
N ILE A 23 -11.30 -36.85 21.09
CA ILE A 23 -12.05 -36.23 19.97
C ILE A 23 -12.45 -37.30 18.92
N ARG A 24 -12.36 -38.59 19.27
CA ARG A 24 -12.50 -39.69 18.31
C ARG A 24 -13.91 -40.25 18.12
N PHE A 25 -14.95 -39.64 18.66
CA PHE A 25 -16.31 -40.19 18.47
C PHE A 25 -17.34 -39.14 18.08
N MET A 26 -17.07 -38.35 17.07
CA MET A 26 -18.14 -37.66 16.34
C MET A 26 -18.53 -38.48 15.12
N PRO A 27 -19.77 -38.92 14.97
CA PRO A 27 -20.23 -39.68 13.83
C PRO A 27 -20.05 -38.82 12.55
N ARG A 28 -19.47 -39.41 11.51
CA ARG A 28 -19.20 -38.74 10.22
C ARG A 28 -20.42 -38.00 9.65
N GLY A 29 -21.64 -38.39 10.02
CA GLY A 29 -22.89 -37.69 9.64
C GLY A 29 -23.06 -36.30 10.27
N LEU A 30 -22.57 -36.10 11.52
CA LEU A 30 -22.69 -34.81 12.20
C LEU A 30 -21.76 -33.74 11.59
N PHE A 31 -20.58 -34.16 11.12
CA PHE A 31 -19.67 -33.27 10.37
C PHE A 31 -20.24 -32.83 9.02
N MET A 32 -20.98 -33.70 8.31
CA MET A 32 -21.64 -33.31 7.06
C MET A 32 -22.79 -32.33 7.32
N LEU A 33 -23.59 -32.59 8.36
CA LEU A 33 -24.70 -31.68 8.72
C LEU A 33 -24.17 -30.31 9.20
N LEU A 34 -23.11 -30.28 9.97
CA LEU A 34 -22.51 -29.01 10.42
C LEU A 34 -21.96 -28.20 9.24
N ARG A 35 -21.31 -28.85 8.27
CA ARG A 35 -20.84 -28.18 7.05
C ARG A 35 -21.97 -27.60 6.21
N THR A 36 -23.06 -28.36 6.01
CA THR A 36 -24.22 -27.88 5.25
C THR A 36 -24.94 -26.73 5.93
N VAL A 37 -25.05 -26.74 7.26
CA VAL A 37 -25.64 -25.63 8.04
C VAL A 37 -24.76 -24.36 7.94
N ILE A 38 -23.43 -24.49 8.03
CA ILE A 38 -22.51 -23.37 7.88
C ILE A 38 -22.59 -22.78 6.46
N PHE A 39 -22.62 -23.63 5.41
CA PHE A 39 -22.76 -23.16 4.03
C PHE A 39 -24.12 -22.47 3.80
N ALA A 40 -25.20 -23.00 4.35
CA ALA A 40 -26.53 -22.39 4.26
C ALA A 40 -26.59 -21.02 4.99
N ALA A 41 -25.97 -20.90 6.15
CA ALA A 41 -25.88 -19.65 6.92
C ALA A 41 -25.06 -18.59 6.19
N VAL A 42 -23.92 -18.96 5.60
CA VAL A 42 -23.07 -18.06 4.80
C VAL A 42 -23.78 -17.61 3.52
N ALA A 43 -24.48 -18.54 2.84
CA ALA A 43 -25.27 -18.21 1.66
C ALA A 43 -26.44 -17.26 1.97
N ALA A 44 -27.12 -17.45 3.10
CA ALA A 44 -28.19 -16.56 3.55
C ALA A 44 -27.65 -15.16 3.91
N LEU A 45 -26.47 -15.07 4.52
CA LEU A 45 -25.81 -13.81 4.86
C LEU A 45 -25.37 -13.06 3.60
N LEU A 46 -24.85 -13.77 2.60
CA LEU A 46 -24.48 -13.17 1.31
C LEU A 46 -25.71 -12.70 0.53
N ALA A 47 -26.82 -13.45 0.57
CA ALA A 47 -28.06 -13.07 -0.11
C ALA A 47 -28.68 -11.76 0.45
N THR A 48 -28.45 -11.43 1.73
CA THR A 48 -28.95 -10.17 2.32
C THR A 48 -28.07 -8.95 1.99
N GLN A 49 -26.82 -9.17 1.55
CA GLN A 49 -25.90 -8.09 1.16
C GLN A 49 -26.04 -7.68 -0.31
N ILE A 50 -26.54 -8.57 -1.18
CA ILE A 50 -26.69 -8.32 -2.62
C ILE A 50 -27.68 -7.18 -2.92
N PRO A 51 -28.84 -7.02 -2.26
CA PRO A 51 -29.76 -5.92 -2.55
C PRO A 51 -29.17 -4.54 -2.29
N ALA A 52 -28.29 -4.41 -1.30
CA ALA A 52 -27.65 -3.13 -0.96
C ALA A 52 -26.60 -2.68 -1.99
N MET A 53 -26.00 -3.63 -2.73
CA MET A 53 -25.06 -3.31 -3.82
C MET A 53 -25.77 -2.99 -5.14
N ILE A 54 -26.92 -3.64 -5.41
CA ILE A 54 -27.66 -3.43 -6.67
C ILE A 54 -28.39 -2.09 -6.66
N GLN A 55 -28.91 -1.62 -5.52
CA GLN A 55 -29.56 -0.31 -5.41
C GLN A 55 -28.61 0.89 -5.60
N ARG A 56 -27.28 0.67 -5.59
CA ARG A 56 -26.28 1.71 -5.95
C ARG A 56 -25.99 1.76 -7.45
N ALA A 57 -26.48 0.81 -8.24
CA ALA A 57 -26.23 0.74 -9.68
C ALA A 57 -27.36 1.35 -10.54
N ASP A 58 -28.51 1.70 -9.95
CA ASP A 58 -29.63 2.30 -10.67
C ASP A 58 -29.61 3.84 -10.59
N HIS A 59 -28.48 4.44 -10.94
CA HIS A 59 -28.51 5.81 -11.44
C HIS A 59 -28.42 5.76 -12.96
N PRO A 60 -29.40 6.34 -13.68
CA PRO A 60 -29.37 6.40 -15.14
C PRO A 60 -28.12 7.16 -15.56
N PRO A 61 -27.48 6.82 -16.70
CA PRO A 61 -26.40 7.61 -17.23
C PRO A 61 -26.98 8.93 -17.75
N GLU A 62 -26.91 9.97 -16.95
CA GLU A 62 -27.16 11.34 -17.40
C GLU A 62 -26.00 11.76 -18.30
N ALA A 63 -26.38 11.89 -19.56
CA ALA A 63 -25.78 12.70 -20.62
C ALA A 63 -24.27 12.97 -20.57
N MET A 64 -23.57 12.38 -21.53
CA MET A 64 -22.34 12.91 -22.09
C MET A 64 -22.47 14.41 -22.38
N ALA A 65 -21.89 15.24 -21.55
CA ALA A 65 -21.44 16.57 -21.94
C ALA A 65 -20.46 17.12 -20.90
N ALA A 66 -19.35 17.57 -21.40
CA ALA A 66 -18.28 18.32 -20.76
C ALA A 66 -17.03 17.50 -20.46
N VAL A 67 -16.09 17.64 -21.37
CA VAL A 67 -14.65 17.58 -21.13
C VAL A 67 -14.37 18.45 -19.91
N GLU A 68 -14.22 17.82 -18.75
CA GLU A 68 -13.86 18.52 -17.54
C GLU A 68 -12.41 19.01 -17.67
N ALA A 69 -12.28 20.31 -17.68
CA ALA A 69 -11.00 21.02 -17.61
C ALA A 69 -10.16 20.48 -16.44
N PRO A 70 -8.83 20.57 -16.47
CA PRO A 70 -7.95 20.01 -15.48
C PRO A 70 -8.35 20.46 -14.07
N ALA A 71 -8.56 19.49 -13.19
CA ALA A 71 -8.96 19.70 -11.81
C ALA A 71 -8.10 20.80 -11.18
N LYS A 72 -8.77 21.87 -10.74
CA LYS A 72 -8.21 23.02 -10.07
C LYS A 72 -7.37 22.50 -8.89
N ALA A 73 -6.09 22.88 -8.88
CA ALA A 73 -5.16 22.51 -7.82
C ALA A 73 -5.78 22.78 -6.44
N THR A 74 -5.89 21.76 -5.63
CA THR A 74 -6.39 21.82 -4.26
C THR A 74 -5.54 22.79 -3.43
N PRO A 75 -6.11 23.60 -2.53
CA PRO A 75 -5.35 24.58 -1.77
C PRO A 75 -4.28 23.91 -0.92
N VAL A 76 -3.01 24.15 -1.27
CA VAL A 76 -1.84 23.70 -0.52
C VAL A 76 -1.56 24.75 0.56
N SER A 77 -1.81 24.43 1.83
CA SER A 77 -1.37 25.27 2.94
C SER A 77 0.14 25.11 3.11
N VAL A 78 0.91 26.14 2.76
CA VAL A 78 2.38 26.12 2.80
C VAL A 78 2.87 26.83 4.06
N THR A 79 3.45 26.08 4.97
CA THR A 79 4.29 26.60 6.06
C THR A 79 5.74 26.19 5.77
N SER A 80 6.72 27.04 6.11
CA SER A 80 8.14 26.72 5.87
C SER A 80 8.49 25.33 6.42
N GLY A 81 8.93 24.42 5.53
CA GLY A 81 9.28 23.04 5.90
C GLY A 81 8.11 22.07 6.08
N SER A 82 6.87 22.47 5.77
CA SER A 82 5.73 21.55 5.77
C SER A 82 4.74 21.85 4.66
N VAL A 83 3.97 20.81 4.29
CA VAL A 83 2.87 20.89 3.32
C VAL A 83 1.78 19.92 3.71
N THR A 84 0.54 20.31 3.48
CA THR A 84 -0.63 19.44 3.69
C THR A 84 -1.32 19.22 2.33
N LEU A 85 -1.60 17.96 2.01
CA LEU A 85 -2.36 17.53 0.84
C LEU A 85 -3.70 16.98 1.32
N GLU A 86 -4.79 17.40 0.69
CA GLU A 86 -6.12 16.86 0.94
C GLU A 86 -6.35 15.60 0.10
N ALA A 87 -7.04 14.62 0.67
CA ALA A 87 -7.45 13.43 -0.08
C ALA A 87 -8.52 13.80 -1.11
N ASP A 88 -8.43 13.21 -2.30
CA ASP A 88 -9.52 13.25 -3.28
C ASP A 88 -10.72 12.39 -2.83
N GLY A 89 -11.81 12.40 -3.59
CA GLY A 89 -13.03 11.62 -3.29
C GLY A 89 -12.82 10.11 -3.21
N ARG A 90 -11.64 9.60 -3.59
CA ARG A 90 -11.22 8.19 -3.49
C ARG A 90 -10.19 7.95 -2.39
N GLY A 91 -9.83 8.97 -1.64
CA GLY A 91 -8.84 8.90 -0.57
C GLY A 91 -7.38 9.00 -1.04
N HIS A 92 -7.13 9.48 -2.26
CA HIS A 92 -5.78 9.64 -2.80
C HIS A 92 -5.23 11.04 -2.55
N PHE A 93 -3.95 11.13 -2.22
CA PHE A 93 -3.23 12.40 -2.03
C PHE A 93 -2.48 12.77 -3.29
N ASN A 94 -3.12 13.59 -4.12
CA ASN A 94 -2.55 14.10 -5.37
C ASN A 94 -1.87 15.45 -5.14
N GLY A 95 -0.83 15.74 -5.91
CA GLY A 95 -0.16 17.03 -5.86
C GLY A 95 0.74 17.27 -7.07
N THR A 96 1.06 18.55 -7.32
CA THR A 96 2.04 18.93 -8.30
C THR A 96 3.40 19.07 -7.62
N PHE A 97 4.30 18.15 -7.94
CA PHE A 97 5.67 18.11 -7.45
C PHE A 97 6.60 18.83 -8.44
N ARG A 98 7.65 19.43 -7.91
CA ARG A 98 8.75 19.89 -8.74
C ARG A 98 9.89 18.86 -8.66
N MET A 99 10.09 18.09 -9.72
CA MET A 99 11.14 17.07 -9.83
C MET A 99 12.24 17.58 -10.76
N ASN A 100 13.48 17.66 -10.30
CA ASN A 100 14.61 18.24 -11.06
C ASN A 100 14.26 19.60 -11.70
N GLY A 101 13.47 20.42 -10.99
CA GLY A 101 13.03 21.73 -11.45
C GLY A 101 11.84 21.75 -12.41
N LYS A 102 11.29 20.60 -12.82
CA LYS A 102 10.11 20.48 -13.70
C LYS A 102 8.86 20.10 -12.91
N SER A 103 7.73 20.70 -13.25
CA SER A 103 6.44 20.36 -12.63
C SER A 103 5.94 19.02 -13.14
N VAL A 104 5.58 18.12 -12.22
CA VAL A 104 5.08 16.78 -12.47
C VAL A 104 3.93 16.50 -11.50
N ASP A 105 2.77 16.19 -12.04
CA ASP A 105 1.65 15.75 -11.21
C ASP A 105 1.88 14.32 -10.75
N GLY A 106 1.64 14.06 -9.48
CA GLY A 106 1.90 12.76 -8.87
C GLY A 106 0.95 12.47 -7.72
N LEU A 107 0.86 11.19 -7.42
CA LEU A 107 0.11 10.62 -6.32
C LEU A 107 1.09 10.17 -5.24
N VAL A 108 0.86 10.54 -3.98
CA VAL A 108 1.62 9.98 -2.85
C VAL A 108 1.13 8.57 -2.58
N ASP A 109 2.04 7.59 -2.70
CA ASP A 109 1.74 6.17 -2.55
C ASP A 109 2.69 5.51 -1.54
N THR A 110 2.18 5.22 -0.35
CA THR A 110 2.94 4.52 0.71
C THR A 110 3.19 3.04 0.40
N GLY A 111 2.47 2.47 -0.56
CA GLY A 111 2.69 1.10 -1.06
C GLY A 111 3.84 1.00 -2.06
N ALA A 112 4.25 2.10 -2.68
CA ALA A 112 5.39 2.13 -3.57
C ALA A 112 6.71 2.26 -2.79
N SER A 113 7.64 1.33 -2.99
CA SER A 113 8.95 1.35 -2.30
C SER A 113 9.82 2.53 -2.75
N LEU A 114 9.82 2.84 -4.04
CA LEU A 114 10.54 3.96 -4.63
C LEU A 114 9.54 4.93 -5.30
N VAL A 115 10.01 6.12 -5.62
CA VAL A 115 9.32 6.98 -6.58
C VAL A 115 9.26 6.24 -7.91
N ALA A 116 8.11 6.27 -8.58
CA ALA A 116 7.94 5.67 -9.90
C ALA A 116 7.46 6.72 -10.90
N ILE A 117 8.17 6.84 -12.00
CA ILE A 117 7.84 7.71 -13.12
C ILE A 117 7.78 6.89 -14.39
N ASN A 118 7.08 7.36 -15.41
CA ASN A 118 7.09 6.70 -16.71
C ASN A 118 8.18 7.28 -17.64
N GLU A 119 8.44 6.61 -18.77
CA GLU A 119 9.47 7.05 -19.74
C GLU A 119 9.23 8.47 -20.26
N SER A 120 7.98 8.86 -20.49
CA SER A 120 7.61 10.19 -20.92
C SER A 120 7.96 11.26 -19.89
N THR A 121 7.71 10.98 -18.61
CA THR A 121 8.12 11.86 -17.50
C THR A 121 9.64 11.88 -17.37
N ALA A 122 10.31 10.73 -17.47
CA ALA A 122 11.77 10.67 -17.40
C ALA A 122 12.43 11.54 -18.49
N ARG A 123 11.93 11.48 -19.72
CA ARG A 123 12.38 12.38 -20.80
C ARG A 123 12.16 13.85 -20.49
N LYS A 124 10.99 14.21 -19.94
CA LYS A 124 10.69 15.58 -19.49
C LYS A 124 11.68 16.06 -18.42
N LEU A 125 12.13 15.16 -17.54
CA LEU A 125 13.11 15.46 -16.49
C LEU A 125 14.57 15.51 -17.00
N GLY A 126 14.82 15.16 -18.26
CA GLY A 126 16.15 15.23 -18.88
C GLY A 126 16.88 13.89 -19.00
N TYR A 127 16.24 12.78 -18.64
CA TYR A 127 16.84 11.45 -18.84
C TYR A 127 16.70 11.04 -20.32
N SER A 128 17.84 10.70 -20.95
CA SER A 128 17.81 10.20 -22.33
C SER A 128 17.31 8.76 -22.38
N ALA A 129 16.56 8.40 -23.42
CA ALA A 129 16.07 7.04 -23.59
C ALA A 129 17.20 6.00 -23.65
N ASN A 130 18.34 6.36 -24.27
CA ASN A 130 19.51 5.48 -24.38
C ASN A 130 20.31 5.34 -23.08
N GLY A 131 20.07 6.21 -22.08
CA GLY A 131 20.69 6.15 -20.76
C GLY A 131 19.88 5.35 -19.74
N LEU A 132 18.68 4.89 -20.10
CA LEU A 132 17.81 4.11 -19.22
C LEU A 132 18.10 2.61 -19.38
N ASP A 133 18.61 2.01 -18.34
CA ASP A 133 18.92 0.59 -18.30
C ASP A 133 17.80 -0.19 -17.59
N PHE A 134 16.91 -0.79 -18.35
CA PHE A 134 15.73 -1.54 -17.89
C PHE A 134 16.11 -2.97 -17.46
N ARG A 135 16.97 -3.10 -16.47
CA ARG A 135 17.46 -4.40 -15.93
C ARG A 135 16.70 -4.90 -14.69
N TYR A 136 15.90 -4.06 -14.08
CA TYR A 136 15.18 -4.40 -12.87
C TYR A 136 13.78 -4.92 -13.20
N THR A 137 13.36 -5.99 -12.54
CA THR A 137 11.97 -6.47 -12.60
C THR A 137 11.26 -5.95 -11.35
N VAL A 138 10.15 -5.25 -11.53
CA VAL A 138 9.31 -4.73 -10.46
C VAL A 138 7.89 -5.26 -10.58
N ASN A 139 7.25 -5.53 -9.45
CA ASN A 139 5.86 -5.92 -9.39
C ASN A 139 4.99 -4.68 -9.20
N THR A 140 4.01 -4.50 -10.07
CA THR A 140 3.00 -3.46 -9.99
C THR A 140 1.61 -4.08 -9.80
N ALA A 141 0.60 -3.26 -9.52
CA ALA A 141 -0.78 -3.72 -9.50
C ALA A 141 -1.24 -4.38 -10.81
N ASN A 142 -0.59 -4.04 -11.93
CA ASN A 142 -0.86 -4.58 -13.27
C ASN A 142 0.06 -5.78 -13.63
N GLY A 143 0.82 -6.31 -12.66
CA GLY A 143 1.76 -7.40 -12.86
C GLY A 143 3.23 -6.96 -12.92
N GLY A 144 4.11 -7.91 -13.27
CA GLY A 144 5.53 -7.67 -13.40
C GLY A 144 5.87 -6.81 -14.63
N THR A 145 6.81 -5.89 -14.48
CA THR A 145 7.32 -5.05 -15.57
C THR A 145 8.80 -4.75 -15.39
N GLU A 146 9.46 -4.36 -16.48
CA GLU A 146 10.84 -3.88 -16.43
C GLU A 146 10.91 -2.44 -15.97
N ALA A 147 11.96 -2.11 -15.23
CA ALA A 147 12.25 -0.78 -14.74
C ALA A 147 13.73 -0.42 -14.87
N ALA A 148 14.02 0.85 -15.08
CA ALA A 148 15.35 1.43 -14.99
C ALA A 148 15.47 2.23 -13.69
N HIS A 149 16.55 2.04 -12.94
CA HIS A 149 16.83 2.82 -11.74
C HIS A 149 17.47 4.15 -12.13
N VAL A 150 16.98 5.22 -11.52
CA VAL A 150 17.55 6.57 -11.63
C VAL A 150 17.54 7.23 -10.25
N VAL A 151 18.36 8.27 -10.09
CA VAL A 151 18.33 9.14 -8.91
C VAL A 151 17.83 10.52 -9.35
N LEU A 152 16.74 10.97 -8.75
CA LEU A 152 16.24 12.33 -8.94
C LEU A 152 17.03 13.28 -8.04
N ASP A 153 17.64 14.31 -8.60
CA ASP A 153 18.46 15.26 -7.85
C ASP A 153 17.66 15.91 -6.73
N ARG A 154 16.38 16.22 -7.02
CA ARG A 154 15.51 16.90 -6.05
C ARG A 154 14.04 16.70 -6.38
N ILE A 155 13.25 16.50 -5.32
CA ILE A 155 11.78 16.57 -5.34
C ILE A 155 11.34 17.63 -4.35
N GLU A 156 10.46 18.54 -4.78
CA GLU A 156 9.90 19.60 -3.97
C GLU A 156 8.37 19.58 -4.05
N ILE A 157 7.71 19.87 -2.93
CA ILE A 157 6.27 20.15 -2.87
C ILE A 157 5.98 21.13 -1.74
N GLY A 158 5.35 22.27 -2.06
CA GLY A 158 5.18 23.35 -1.08
C GLY A 158 6.52 23.78 -0.49
N GLY A 159 6.64 23.79 0.85
CA GLY A 159 7.87 24.12 1.57
C GLY A 159 8.83 22.94 1.79
N VAL A 160 8.46 21.74 1.36
CA VAL A 160 9.24 20.50 1.56
C VAL A 160 10.18 20.27 0.38
N ARG A 161 11.43 19.90 0.65
CA ARG A 161 12.44 19.63 -0.38
C ARG A 161 13.33 18.47 0.01
N VAL A 162 13.39 17.43 -0.83
CA VAL A 162 14.21 16.23 -0.63
C VAL A 162 15.16 16.05 -1.80
N LYS A 163 16.44 15.76 -1.50
CA LYS A 163 17.48 15.53 -2.50
C LYS A 163 17.78 14.03 -2.66
N ASP A 164 18.39 13.69 -3.79
CA ASP A 164 18.97 12.38 -4.11
C ASP A 164 17.95 11.24 -3.92
N VAL A 165 16.77 11.39 -4.54
CA VAL A 165 15.66 10.44 -4.35
C VAL A 165 15.74 9.33 -5.38
N ASP A 166 15.86 8.08 -4.89
CA ASP A 166 15.82 6.90 -5.74
C ASP A 166 14.47 6.74 -6.42
N ALA A 167 14.48 6.47 -7.72
CA ALA A 167 13.28 6.29 -8.52
C ALA A 167 13.44 5.17 -9.54
N PHE A 168 12.31 4.55 -9.88
CA PHE A 168 12.21 3.68 -11.04
C PHE A 168 11.52 4.39 -12.22
N VAL A 169 12.09 4.22 -13.38
CA VAL A 169 11.45 4.55 -14.64
C VAL A 169 10.82 3.29 -15.21
N LEU A 170 9.51 3.31 -15.40
CA LEU A 170 8.73 2.22 -15.99
C LEU A 170 8.34 2.57 -17.42
N ARG A 171 8.04 1.56 -18.23
CA ARG A 171 7.49 1.78 -19.57
C ARG A 171 6.17 2.54 -19.49
N ASP A 172 5.89 3.43 -20.45
CA ASP A 172 4.67 4.24 -20.49
C ASP A 172 3.39 3.39 -20.42
N LYS A 173 3.41 2.17 -21.00
CA LYS A 173 2.30 1.22 -20.93
C LYS A 173 2.07 0.61 -19.53
N ALA A 174 3.10 0.60 -18.67
CA ALA A 174 3.03 0.00 -17.34
C ALA A 174 2.65 1.01 -16.25
N LEU A 175 2.90 2.30 -16.50
CA LEU A 175 2.60 3.37 -15.54
C LEU A 175 2.14 4.62 -16.30
N THR A 176 0.91 5.06 -16.05
CA THR A 176 0.33 6.24 -16.73
C THR A 176 0.60 7.55 -15.99
N GLY A 177 0.92 7.48 -14.68
CA GLY A 177 1.16 8.66 -13.83
C GLY A 177 2.52 8.64 -13.16
N THR A 178 2.63 9.37 -12.06
CA THR A 178 3.81 9.39 -11.21
C THR A 178 3.39 9.00 -9.79
N LEU A 179 4.13 8.09 -9.18
CA LEU A 179 3.94 7.69 -7.78
C LEU A 179 5.10 8.24 -6.95
N VAL A 180 4.76 8.95 -5.88
CA VAL A 180 5.73 9.46 -4.91
C VAL A 180 5.76 8.51 -3.73
N GLY A 181 6.70 7.56 -3.77
CA GLY A 181 6.80 6.44 -2.86
C GLY A 181 7.70 6.69 -1.65
N MET A 182 8.02 5.58 -0.96
CA MET A 182 8.75 5.58 0.30
C MET A 182 10.19 6.09 0.20
N SER A 183 10.84 6.04 -0.99
CA SER A 183 12.17 6.64 -1.16
C SER A 183 12.19 8.16 -0.95
N PHE A 184 11.06 8.84 -1.18
CA PHE A 184 10.86 10.23 -0.82
C PHE A 184 10.39 10.39 0.63
N LEU A 185 9.33 9.65 1.02
CA LEU A 185 8.66 9.82 2.30
C LEU A 185 9.59 9.55 3.50
N LYS A 186 10.45 8.53 3.42
CA LYS A 186 11.42 8.17 4.48
C LYS A 186 12.52 9.20 4.70
N LYS A 187 12.74 10.11 3.76
CA LYS A 187 13.71 11.21 3.90
C LYS A 187 13.12 12.44 4.58
N LEU A 188 11.82 12.44 4.87
CA LEU A 188 11.15 13.47 5.64
C LEU A 188 11.33 13.22 7.14
N LYS A 189 11.22 14.27 7.94
CA LYS A 189 11.14 14.17 9.39
C LYS A 189 9.91 13.36 9.83
N SER A 190 8.77 13.64 9.20
CA SER A 190 7.56 12.85 9.38
C SER A 190 6.58 13.03 8.23
N PHE A 191 5.71 12.04 8.05
CA PHE A 191 4.48 12.14 7.26
C PHE A 191 3.35 11.50 8.06
N GLN A 192 2.17 12.14 8.05
CA GLN A 192 1.03 11.74 8.88
C GLN A 192 -0.25 11.91 8.08
N VAL A 193 -1.15 10.93 8.17
CA VAL A 193 -2.50 11.02 7.61
C VAL A 193 -3.49 11.19 8.76
N GLU A 194 -4.22 12.30 8.77
CA GLU A 194 -5.21 12.60 9.78
C GLU A 194 -6.37 13.38 9.16
N GLY A 195 -7.63 12.97 9.45
CA GLY A 195 -8.82 13.67 8.99
C GLY A 195 -8.91 13.86 7.48
N GLY A 196 -8.42 12.89 6.68
CA GLY A 196 -8.39 13.01 5.21
C GLY A 196 -7.27 13.91 4.67
N ASN A 197 -6.33 14.31 5.51
CA ASN A 197 -5.19 15.14 5.14
C ASN A 197 -3.88 14.37 5.29
N LEU A 198 -2.96 14.52 4.33
CA LEU A 198 -1.59 14.06 4.44
C LEU A 198 -0.68 15.26 4.72
N LYS A 199 -0.10 15.29 5.90
CA LYS A 199 0.89 16.29 6.31
C LYS A 199 2.29 15.75 6.11
N LEU A 200 3.11 16.46 5.35
CA LEU A 200 4.53 16.18 5.11
C LEU A 200 5.37 17.23 5.85
N ILE A 201 6.39 16.80 6.61
CA ILE A 201 7.26 17.67 7.41
C ILE A 201 8.72 17.31 7.11
N GLN A 202 9.52 18.33 6.77
CA GLN A 202 10.96 18.21 6.52
C GLN A 202 11.77 18.35 7.80
#